data_2312b0401789a51d6e5fc20f7abd3d70
#
_entry.id   2312b0401789a51d6e5fc20f7abd3d70
#
_cell.length_a   1.000
_cell.length_b   1.000
_cell.length_c   1.000
_cell.angle_alpha   90.00
_cell.angle_beta   90.00
_cell.angle_gamma   90.00
#
_symmetry.space_group_name_H-M   'P 1'
#
loop_
_entity.id
_entity.type
_entity.pdbx_description
1 polymer ?
#
loop_
_entity_poly.entity_id
_entity_poly.type
_entity_poly.pdbx_seq_one_letter_code
_entity_poly.pdbx_strand_id
1 'polypeptide(L)'
;MKRLLLLLACLLALCTGVCAAEPVISEMKTDCTLTGSSSCQVTQSFTLEISGAQTQLRFPLSAGAKKASVAGYQTQKQADGDCPVLVLTDANGFTGTRSFTVMYTISGLASEADGVQTLSLPLMSAKWDYPISKYVFTVTLPKPFESYPAFTSGYHGDVISDYIDLDVSESRITGVIETGLKDHESLEMTLTLDKSYF
;
A
#
# COMPACT_ATOMS: atom_id res chain seq x y z
N MET A 1 6.04 40.77 -40.83
CA MET A 1 5.32 40.74 -39.52
C MET A 1 4.25 39.67 -39.44
N LYS A 2 3.30 39.53 -40.39
CA LYS A 2 2.23 38.50 -40.32
C LYS A 2 2.73 37.04 -40.24
N ARG A 3 3.84 36.71 -40.97
CA ARG A 3 4.42 35.34 -40.93
C ARG A 3 5.13 35.01 -39.60
N LEU A 4 5.70 36.00 -38.93
CA LEU A 4 6.35 35.84 -37.64
C LEU A 4 5.32 35.62 -36.51
N LEU A 5 4.17 36.32 -36.61
CA LEU A 5 3.04 36.13 -35.66
C LEU A 5 2.39 34.75 -35.80
N LEU A 6 2.32 34.20 -37.02
CA LEU A 6 1.77 32.86 -37.26
C LEU A 6 2.71 31.77 -36.69
N LEU A 7 4.02 31.93 -36.82
CA LEU A 7 5.01 31.02 -36.25
C LEU A 7 5.00 31.06 -34.71
N LEU A 8 4.84 32.24 -34.11
CA LEU A 8 4.73 32.38 -32.67
C LEU A 8 3.44 31.76 -32.10
N ALA A 9 2.30 31.90 -32.83
CA ALA A 9 1.04 31.26 -32.46
C ALA A 9 1.10 29.73 -32.58
N CYS A 10 1.79 29.19 -33.59
CA CYS A 10 2.03 27.73 -33.69
C CYS A 10 2.96 27.21 -32.59
N LEU A 11 3.96 27.98 -32.16
CA LEU A 11 4.86 27.59 -31.08
C LEU A 11 4.16 27.58 -29.72
N LEU A 12 3.25 28.52 -29.49
CA LEU A 12 2.43 28.57 -28.27
C LEU A 12 1.37 27.45 -28.21
N ALA A 13 0.87 26.98 -29.35
CA ALA A 13 -0.09 25.86 -29.41
C ALA A 13 0.55 24.49 -29.15
N LEU A 14 1.87 24.36 -29.27
CA LEU A 14 2.61 23.11 -28.99
C LEU A 14 2.98 22.93 -27.51
N CYS A 15 2.75 23.93 -26.66
CA CYS A 15 3.09 23.88 -25.22
C CYS A 15 1.93 23.54 -24.30
N THR A 16 0.76 23.17 -24.81
CA THR A 16 -0.26 22.54 -23.97
C THR A 16 0.09 21.05 -23.77
N GLY A 17 1.19 20.79 -23.12
CA GLY A 17 1.41 19.49 -22.51
C GLY A 17 0.25 19.25 -21.54
N VAL A 18 -0.68 18.38 -21.92
CA VAL A 18 -1.65 17.84 -20.97
C VAL A 18 -0.81 17.14 -19.92
N CYS A 19 -0.59 17.82 -18.79
CA CYS A 19 -0.04 17.19 -17.60
C CYS A 19 -1.11 16.15 -17.23
N ALA A 20 -0.88 14.89 -17.60
CA ALA A 20 -1.75 13.82 -17.16
C ALA A 20 -1.70 13.84 -15.63
N ALA A 21 -2.85 13.93 -14.99
CA ALA A 21 -2.90 13.85 -13.54
C ALA A 21 -2.30 12.49 -13.10
N GLU A 22 -1.56 12.50 -12.02
CA GLU A 22 -0.98 11.27 -11.48
C GLU A 22 -2.10 10.29 -11.11
N PRO A 23 -1.88 8.98 -11.29
CA PRO A 23 -2.86 7.98 -10.87
C PRO A 23 -3.11 8.08 -9.36
N VAL A 24 -4.38 7.92 -8.95
CA VAL A 24 -4.80 8.01 -7.56
C VAL A 24 -5.59 6.75 -7.19
N ILE A 25 -5.37 6.24 -5.99
CA ILE A 25 -6.19 5.19 -5.40
C ILE A 25 -7.32 5.85 -4.62
N SER A 26 -8.56 5.67 -5.05
CA SER A 26 -9.74 6.24 -4.38
C SER A 26 -10.00 5.57 -3.02
N GLU A 27 -9.86 4.26 -2.95
CA GLU A 27 -9.93 3.49 -1.70
C GLU A 27 -9.01 2.28 -1.79
N MET A 28 -8.30 1.97 -0.70
CA MET A 28 -7.55 0.73 -0.55
C MET A 28 -7.98 0.01 0.72
N LYS A 29 -8.22 -1.30 0.61
CA LYS A 29 -8.48 -2.21 1.72
C LYS A 29 -7.34 -3.21 1.84
N THR A 30 -6.77 -3.31 3.03
CA THR A 30 -5.72 -4.27 3.36
C THR A 30 -6.22 -5.25 4.42
N ASP A 31 -6.36 -6.51 4.05
CA ASP A 31 -6.72 -7.59 4.95
C ASP A 31 -5.47 -8.41 5.28
N CYS A 32 -5.14 -8.49 6.56
CA CYS A 32 -4.01 -9.22 7.12
C CYS A 32 -4.52 -10.36 8.00
N THR A 33 -4.20 -11.60 7.65
CA THR A 33 -4.53 -12.77 8.47
C THR A 33 -3.25 -13.42 8.97
N LEU A 34 -3.01 -13.32 10.29
CA LEU A 34 -1.85 -13.94 10.94
C LEU A 34 -2.11 -15.41 11.26
N THR A 35 -1.07 -16.20 11.13
CA THR A 35 -1.04 -17.62 11.52
C THR A 35 -0.27 -17.82 12.82
N GLY A 36 -0.39 -18.98 13.44
CA GLY A 36 0.34 -19.33 14.68
C GLY A 36 1.87 -19.39 14.54
N SER A 37 2.41 -19.19 13.32
CA SER A 37 3.86 -19.12 13.05
C SER A 37 4.36 -17.71 12.77
N SER A 38 3.68 -16.68 13.25
CA SER A 38 3.97 -15.25 12.96
C SER A 38 4.11 -14.92 11.48
N SER A 39 3.42 -15.66 10.63
CA SER A 39 3.30 -15.38 9.20
C SER A 39 1.96 -14.71 8.92
N CYS A 40 1.94 -13.76 8.01
CA CYS A 40 0.74 -13.04 7.61
C CYS A 40 0.43 -13.30 6.13
N GLN A 41 -0.82 -13.63 5.85
CA GLN A 41 -1.39 -13.54 4.51
C GLN A 41 -1.96 -12.15 4.35
N VAL A 42 -1.51 -11.43 3.33
CA VAL A 42 -1.94 -10.07 3.02
C VAL A 42 -2.71 -10.06 1.72
N THR A 43 -3.87 -9.43 1.74
CA THR A 43 -4.68 -9.13 0.56
C THR A 43 -4.94 -7.63 0.51
N GLN A 44 -4.48 -6.98 -0.55
CA GLN A 44 -4.74 -5.56 -0.80
C GLN A 44 -5.68 -5.42 -2.00
N SER A 45 -6.86 -4.87 -1.77
CA SER A 45 -7.85 -4.59 -2.81
C SER A 45 -8.03 -3.09 -2.95
N PHE A 46 -7.90 -2.57 -4.17
CA PHE A 46 -7.98 -1.14 -4.42
C PHE A 46 -8.49 -0.81 -5.82
N THR A 47 -8.98 0.40 -5.97
CA THR A 47 -9.41 0.98 -7.23
C THR A 47 -8.48 2.14 -7.60
N LEU A 48 -7.80 2.00 -8.74
CA LEU A 48 -6.86 2.98 -9.27
C LEU A 48 -7.53 3.78 -10.40
N GLU A 49 -7.49 5.09 -10.29
CA GLU A 49 -7.92 6.04 -11.32
C GLU A 49 -6.72 6.45 -12.15
N ILE A 50 -6.71 6.08 -13.43
CA ILE A 50 -5.56 6.24 -14.33
C ILE A 50 -5.89 7.31 -15.37
N SER A 51 -5.22 8.45 -15.26
CA SER A 51 -5.32 9.56 -16.21
C SER A 51 -4.34 9.36 -17.37
N GLY A 52 -4.87 9.08 -18.56
CA GLY A 52 -4.03 8.77 -19.72
C GLY A 52 -3.64 7.28 -19.79
N ALA A 53 -2.89 6.91 -20.82
CA ALA A 53 -2.47 5.54 -21.03
C ALA A 53 -1.15 5.25 -20.30
N GLN A 54 -1.19 4.32 -19.36
CA GLN A 54 -0.02 3.80 -18.65
C GLN A 54 0.30 2.40 -19.17
N THR A 55 1.44 2.22 -19.82
CA THR A 55 1.84 0.91 -20.34
C THR A 55 2.36 -0.04 -19.25
N GLN A 56 2.65 0.51 -18.08
CA GLN A 56 3.17 -0.25 -16.93
C GLN A 56 2.57 0.28 -15.63
N LEU A 57 2.16 -0.63 -14.74
CA LEU A 57 1.76 -0.34 -13.37
C LEU A 57 2.71 -1.06 -12.41
N ARG A 58 3.06 -0.42 -11.31
CA ARG A 58 3.99 -0.93 -10.30
C ARG A 58 3.28 -1.01 -8.95
N PHE A 59 3.30 -2.20 -8.35
CA PHE A 59 2.71 -2.45 -7.03
C PHE A 59 3.80 -2.92 -6.06
N PRO A 60 4.40 -2.00 -5.31
CA PRO A 60 5.39 -2.32 -4.29
C PRO A 60 4.76 -3.12 -3.15
N LEU A 61 5.49 -4.10 -2.64
CA LEU A 61 5.06 -4.94 -1.53
C LEU A 61 5.90 -4.62 -0.29
N SER A 62 5.45 -5.10 0.85
CA SER A 62 6.23 -5.03 2.08
C SER A 62 7.54 -5.82 1.97
N ALA A 63 8.57 -5.41 2.69
CA ALA A 63 9.84 -6.11 2.75
C ALA A 63 9.63 -7.58 3.14
N GLY A 64 10.36 -8.48 2.50
CA GLY A 64 10.25 -9.92 2.75
C GLY A 64 9.00 -10.59 2.17
N ALA A 65 8.16 -9.90 1.40
CA ALA A 65 6.98 -10.48 0.76
C ALA A 65 7.33 -11.63 -0.21
N LYS A 66 6.58 -12.73 -0.09
CA LYS A 66 6.72 -13.97 -0.87
C LYS A 66 5.37 -14.35 -1.49
N LYS A 67 5.41 -15.25 -2.48
CA LYS A 67 4.21 -15.79 -3.16
C LYS A 67 3.25 -14.72 -3.65
N ALA A 68 3.81 -13.62 -4.17
CA ALA A 68 3.05 -12.45 -4.56
C ALA A 68 2.41 -12.63 -5.93
N SER A 69 1.17 -12.15 -6.08
CA SER A 69 0.40 -12.17 -7.33
C SER A 69 -0.63 -11.04 -7.37
N VAL A 70 -1.07 -10.71 -8.58
CA VAL A 70 -2.23 -9.84 -8.82
C VAL A 70 -3.32 -10.67 -9.49
N ALA A 71 -4.51 -10.68 -8.91
CA ALA A 71 -5.61 -11.48 -9.43
C ALA A 71 -5.96 -11.10 -10.87
N GLY A 72 -6.02 -12.09 -11.77
CA GLY A 72 -6.37 -11.91 -13.18
C GLY A 72 -5.26 -11.34 -14.06
N TYR A 73 -4.04 -11.11 -13.53
CA TYR A 73 -2.93 -10.56 -14.29
C TYR A 73 -1.67 -11.42 -14.22
N GLN A 74 -0.92 -11.45 -15.31
CA GLN A 74 0.45 -11.91 -15.27
C GLN A 74 1.35 -10.79 -14.75
N THR A 75 2.22 -11.10 -13.82
CA THR A 75 3.10 -10.13 -13.17
C THR A 75 4.56 -10.52 -13.34
N GLN A 76 5.41 -9.51 -13.51
CA GLN A 76 6.85 -9.67 -13.35
C GLN A 76 7.24 -9.19 -11.95
N LYS A 77 8.05 -9.96 -11.25
CA LYS A 77 8.61 -9.58 -9.97
C LYS A 77 9.95 -8.89 -10.17
N GLN A 78 10.06 -7.68 -9.68
CA GLN A 78 11.31 -6.90 -9.64
C GLN A 78 11.72 -6.68 -8.19
N ALA A 79 12.98 -6.36 -7.94
CA ALA A 79 13.47 -5.92 -6.64
C ALA A 79 13.66 -4.41 -6.64
N ASP A 80 13.28 -3.77 -5.53
CA ASP A 80 13.57 -2.37 -5.25
C ASP A 80 14.07 -2.29 -3.80
N GLY A 81 15.38 -2.47 -3.61
CA GLY A 81 15.97 -2.74 -2.31
C GLY A 81 15.42 -4.05 -1.73
N ASP A 82 14.98 -4.02 -0.48
CA ASP A 82 14.40 -5.17 0.22
C ASP A 82 12.91 -5.38 -0.09
N CYS A 83 12.29 -4.47 -0.85
CA CYS A 83 10.88 -4.51 -1.21
C CYS A 83 10.70 -5.12 -2.61
N PRO A 84 10.00 -6.25 -2.74
CA PRO A 84 9.59 -6.75 -4.06
C PRO A 84 8.54 -5.82 -4.67
N VAL A 85 8.59 -5.66 -6.00
CA VAL A 85 7.61 -4.91 -6.77
C VAL A 85 6.97 -5.83 -7.79
N LEU A 86 5.65 -5.88 -7.84
CA LEU A 86 4.91 -6.51 -8.93
C LEU A 86 4.70 -5.50 -10.05
N VAL A 87 5.12 -5.88 -11.24
CA VAL A 87 4.98 -5.05 -12.44
C VAL A 87 3.98 -5.70 -13.39
N LEU A 88 2.95 -4.94 -13.73
CA LEU A 88 1.98 -5.29 -14.77
C LEU A 88 2.34 -4.51 -16.03
N THR A 89 2.24 -5.16 -17.20
CA THR A 89 2.47 -4.52 -18.49
C THR A 89 1.30 -4.78 -19.40
N ASP A 90 0.81 -3.74 -20.06
CA ASP A 90 -0.20 -3.83 -21.13
C ASP A 90 0.26 -2.98 -22.31
N ALA A 91 0.42 -3.60 -23.48
CA ALA A 91 0.85 -2.91 -24.69
C ALA A 91 -0.16 -1.84 -25.17
N ASN A 92 -1.44 -2.03 -24.87
CA ASN A 92 -2.51 -1.07 -25.17
C ASN A 92 -2.64 0.03 -24.11
N GLY A 93 -1.97 -0.14 -22.97
CA GLY A 93 -2.00 0.76 -21.82
C GLY A 93 -3.22 0.56 -20.92
N PHE A 94 -2.99 0.73 -19.64
CA PHE A 94 -4.04 0.84 -18.63
C PHE A 94 -4.63 2.25 -18.66
N THR A 95 -5.95 2.37 -18.69
CA THR A 95 -6.66 3.66 -18.69
C THR A 95 -7.93 3.60 -17.87
N GLY A 96 -8.39 4.75 -17.40
CA GLY A 96 -9.64 4.88 -16.65
C GLY A 96 -9.59 4.20 -15.28
N THR A 97 -10.73 3.89 -14.73
CA THR A 97 -10.86 3.29 -13.41
C THR A 97 -10.65 1.77 -13.49
N ARG A 98 -9.74 1.24 -12.70
CA ARG A 98 -9.39 -0.19 -12.66
C ARG A 98 -9.30 -0.68 -11.22
N SER A 99 -9.85 -1.86 -10.96
CA SER A 99 -9.75 -2.52 -9.65
C SER A 99 -8.69 -3.63 -9.68
N PHE A 100 -7.91 -3.71 -8.63
CA PHE A 100 -6.84 -4.69 -8.46
C PHE A 100 -6.96 -5.38 -7.12
N THR A 101 -6.53 -6.65 -7.07
CA THR A 101 -6.34 -7.40 -5.83
C THR A 101 -4.95 -8.01 -5.85
N VAL A 102 -4.11 -7.54 -4.93
CA VAL A 102 -2.73 -8.00 -4.72
C VAL A 102 -2.71 -8.94 -3.53
N MET A 103 -2.11 -10.11 -3.66
CA MET A 103 -1.98 -11.10 -2.59
C MET A 103 -0.52 -11.48 -2.39
N TYR A 104 -0.09 -11.58 -1.14
CA TYR A 104 1.26 -12.03 -0.79
C TYR A 104 1.34 -12.56 0.65
N THR A 105 2.46 -13.13 1.04
CA THR A 105 2.74 -13.58 2.41
C THR A 105 3.99 -12.91 2.94
N ILE A 106 3.99 -12.59 4.23
CA ILE A 106 5.16 -12.11 4.99
C ILE A 106 5.39 -13.09 6.15
N SER A 107 6.62 -13.29 6.57
CA SER A 107 6.97 -14.19 7.68
C SER A 107 7.98 -13.51 8.60
N GLY A 108 8.08 -14.01 9.84
CA GLY A 108 9.04 -13.49 10.82
C GLY A 108 8.63 -12.13 11.39
N LEU A 109 7.32 -11.90 11.54
CA LEU A 109 6.77 -10.63 12.00
C LEU A 109 6.82 -10.46 13.52
N ALA A 110 7.05 -11.53 14.29
CA ALA A 110 7.18 -11.46 15.73
C ALA A 110 8.63 -11.68 16.16
N SER A 111 9.06 -10.88 17.14
CA SER A 111 10.31 -11.02 17.87
C SER A 111 10.02 -11.20 19.36
N GLU A 112 10.88 -11.91 20.07
CA GLU A 112 10.76 -12.09 21.52
C GLU A 112 11.99 -11.50 22.23
N ALA A 113 11.72 -10.66 23.23
CA ALA A 113 12.73 -10.09 24.13
C ALA A 113 12.13 -9.94 25.53
N ASP A 114 12.90 -10.24 26.56
CA ASP A 114 12.53 -10.05 27.98
C ASP A 114 11.19 -10.72 28.40
N GLY A 115 10.85 -11.82 27.73
CA GLY A 115 9.62 -12.57 28.01
C GLY A 115 8.35 -11.96 27.40
N VAL A 116 8.49 -11.05 26.45
CA VAL A 116 7.40 -10.41 25.73
C VAL A 116 7.62 -10.64 24.23
N GLN A 117 6.56 -10.92 23.49
CA GLN A 117 6.59 -10.91 22.03
C GLN A 117 6.11 -9.57 21.48
N THR A 118 6.81 -9.07 20.49
CA THR A 118 6.42 -7.87 19.73
C THR A 118 6.13 -8.28 18.30
N LEU A 119 4.90 -8.06 17.86
CA LEU A 119 4.49 -8.15 16.47
C LEU A 119 4.75 -6.81 15.79
N SER A 120 5.47 -6.81 14.67
CA SER A 120 5.68 -5.65 13.80
C SER A 120 5.13 -5.99 12.42
N LEU A 121 4.03 -5.34 12.04
CA LEU A 121 3.28 -5.65 10.83
C LEU A 121 3.26 -4.43 9.89
N PRO A 122 3.99 -4.48 8.76
CA PRO A 122 3.91 -3.43 7.75
C PRO A 122 2.57 -3.54 7.00
N LEU A 123 1.69 -2.57 7.19
CA LEU A 123 0.39 -2.47 6.53
C LEU A 123 0.51 -1.78 5.16
N MET A 124 1.42 -0.80 5.03
CA MET A 124 1.68 -0.10 3.79
C MET A 124 3.18 0.12 3.60
N SER A 125 3.66 -0.09 2.38
CA SER A 125 5.06 0.15 2.00
C SER A 125 5.28 1.62 1.62
N ALA A 126 6.40 2.22 2.06
CA ALA A 126 6.83 3.55 1.65
C ALA A 126 7.24 3.65 0.16
N LYS A 127 7.14 2.57 -0.60
CA LYS A 127 7.49 2.54 -2.02
C LYS A 127 6.29 2.75 -2.95
N TRP A 128 5.09 2.97 -2.40
CA TRP A 128 3.91 3.25 -3.20
C TRP A 128 3.96 4.65 -3.80
N ASP A 129 3.91 4.72 -5.12
CA ASP A 129 3.94 5.97 -5.89
C ASP A 129 2.55 6.63 -5.99
N TYR A 130 1.48 5.92 -5.60
CA TYR A 130 0.10 6.38 -5.76
C TYR A 130 -0.46 6.86 -4.42
N PRO A 131 -0.93 8.12 -4.30
CA PRO A 131 -1.67 8.57 -3.12
C PRO A 131 -2.99 7.79 -3.00
N ILE A 132 -3.39 7.53 -1.76
CA ILE A 132 -4.59 6.77 -1.40
C ILE A 132 -5.54 7.75 -0.70
N SER A 133 -6.75 7.95 -1.24
CA SER A 133 -7.71 8.90 -0.68
C SER A 133 -8.40 8.41 0.59
N LYS A 134 -8.59 7.09 0.71
CA LYS A 134 -9.12 6.43 1.90
C LYS A 134 -8.43 5.08 2.09
N TYR A 135 -7.93 4.84 3.30
CA TYR A 135 -7.27 3.58 3.64
C TYR A 135 -8.02 2.85 4.74
N VAL A 136 -8.31 1.58 4.52
CA VAL A 136 -8.97 0.69 5.47
C VAL A 136 -8.09 -0.54 5.66
N PHE A 137 -7.93 -0.99 6.90
CA PHE A 137 -7.24 -2.25 7.16
C PHE A 137 -7.97 -3.11 8.17
N THR A 138 -7.79 -4.40 8.04
CA THR A 138 -8.23 -5.41 9.01
C THR A 138 -7.07 -6.33 9.31
N VAL A 139 -6.75 -6.51 10.59
CA VAL A 139 -5.77 -7.47 11.07
C VAL A 139 -6.48 -8.51 11.92
N THR A 140 -6.39 -9.77 11.51
CA THR A 140 -6.94 -10.90 12.25
C THR A 140 -5.79 -11.71 12.83
N LEU A 141 -5.80 -11.88 14.16
CA LEU A 141 -4.82 -12.64 14.92
C LEU A 141 -5.33 -14.07 15.18
N PRO A 142 -4.44 -15.05 15.37
CA PRO A 142 -4.83 -16.45 15.58
C PRO A 142 -5.47 -16.73 16.96
N LYS A 143 -5.28 -15.83 17.93
CA LYS A 143 -5.79 -15.92 19.30
C LYS A 143 -6.19 -14.53 19.81
N PRO A 144 -7.00 -14.45 20.89
CA PRO A 144 -7.24 -13.19 21.59
C PRO A 144 -5.94 -12.56 22.13
N PHE A 145 -5.95 -11.24 22.27
CA PHE A 145 -4.87 -10.42 22.83
C PHE A 145 -5.45 -9.31 23.69
N GLU A 146 -4.64 -8.73 24.59
CA GLU A 146 -5.11 -7.74 25.57
C GLU A 146 -4.51 -6.34 25.34
N SER A 147 -3.39 -6.27 24.65
CA SER A 147 -2.68 -4.99 24.43
C SER A 147 -3.34 -4.12 23.36
N TYR A 148 -3.09 -2.84 23.40
CA TYR A 148 -3.57 -1.89 22.38
C TYR A 148 -2.52 -1.70 21.29
N PRO A 149 -2.90 -1.69 20.00
CA PRO A 149 -1.96 -1.50 18.90
C PRO A 149 -1.40 -0.06 18.86
N ALA A 150 -0.11 0.07 18.53
CA ALA A 150 0.53 1.32 18.22
C ALA A 150 0.81 1.39 16.72
N PHE A 151 0.78 2.60 16.15
CA PHE A 151 1.01 2.83 14.73
C PHE A 151 2.08 3.88 14.51
N THR A 152 2.87 3.70 13.47
CA THR A 152 3.86 4.69 13.00
C THR A 152 3.70 4.90 11.49
N SER A 153 3.85 6.16 11.06
CA SER A 153 3.96 6.52 9.65
C SER A 153 5.43 6.68 9.26
N GLY A 154 5.82 6.10 8.14
CA GLY A 154 7.19 6.20 7.65
C GLY A 154 7.55 7.51 6.98
N TYR A 155 6.62 8.41 6.75
CA TYR A 155 6.92 9.70 6.11
C TYR A 155 7.76 10.61 7.01
N HIS A 156 7.57 10.50 8.34
CA HIS A 156 8.31 11.26 9.35
C HIS A 156 8.68 10.43 10.58
N GLY A 157 8.36 9.15 10.63
CA GLY A 157 8.49 8.34 11.84
C GLY A 157 7.49 8.73 12.93
N ASP A 158 6.45 9.48 12.56
CA ASP A 158 5.46 9.99 13.50
C ASP A 158 4.52 8.89 14.00
N VAL A 159 4.19 8.95 15.28
CA VAL A 159 3.09 8.14 15.84
C VAL A 159 1.77 8.73 15.35
N ILE A 160 0.99 7.93 14.63
CA ILE A 160 -0.26 8.38 13.98
C ILE A 160 -1.51 7.76 14.60
N SER A 161 -1.59 7.76 15.92
CA SER A 161 -2.79 7.24 16.60
C SER A 161 -4.03 8.12 16.46
N ASP A 162 -3.85 9.43 16.30
CA ASP A 162 -4.94 10.41 16.47
C ASP A 162 -5.91 10.51 15.28
N TYR A 163 -5.59 9.98 14.10
CA TYR A 163 -6.46 10.01 12.93
C TYR A 163 -6.80 8.65 12.34
N ILE A 164 -6.52 7.59 13.09
CA ILE A 164 -7.00 6.24 12.77
C ILE A 164 -8.25 5.99 13.60
N ASP A 165 -9.39 5.84 12.94
CA ASP A 165 -10.60 5.32 13.60
C ASP A 165 -10.44 3.82 13.78
N LEU A 166 -10.24 3.39 15.03
CA LEU A 166 -9.92 2.02 15.40
C LEU A 166 -11.09 1.32 16.10
N ASP A 167 -11.38 0.11 15.64
CA ASP A 167 -12.19 -0.89 16.33
C ASP A 167 -11.32 -2.11 16.69
N VAL A 168 -11.18 -2.37 17.97
CA VAL A 168 -10.35 -3.47 18.50
C VAL A 168 -11.25 -4.45 19.25
N SER A 169 -11.26 -5.68 18.80
CA SER A 169 -11.97 -6.80 19.42
C SER A 169 -10.98 -7.90 19.84
N GLU A 170 -11.47 -8.99 20.43
CA GLU A 170 -10.64 -10.04 21.02
C GLU A 170 -9.46 -10.54 20.17
N SER A 171 -9.68 -10.70 18.85
CA SER A 171 -8.65 -11.20 17.92
C SER A 171 -8.57 -10.42 16.63
N ARG A 172 -9.21 -9.23 16.58
CA ARG A 172 -9.31 -8.45 15.35
C ARG A 172 -9.12 -6.96 15.62
N ILE A 173 -8.35 -6.33 14.75
CA ILE A 173 -8.14 -4.89 14.71
C ILE A 173 -8.60 -4.40 13.36
N THR A 174 -9.51 -3.43 13.34
CA THR A 174 -9.93 -2.74 12.12
C THR A 174 -9.60 -1.26 12.27
N GLY A 175 -9.00 -0.66 11.25
CA GLY A 175 -8.71 0.76 11.25
C GLY A 175 -9.12 1.42 9.95
N VAL A 176 -9.56 2.67 10.06
CA VAL A 176 -9.93 3.53 8.94
C VAL A 176 -9.16 4.84 9.03
N ILE A 177 -8.50 5.21 7.93
CA ILE A 177 -7.85 6.50 7.73
C ILE A 177 -8.63 7.22 6.64
N GLU A 178 -9.57 8.07 7.04
CA GLU A 178 -10.46 8.80 6.12
C GLU A 178 -9.71 9.85 5.29
N THR A 179 -8.59 10.38 5.80
CA THR A 179 -7.71 11.29 5.07
C THR A 179 -6.78 10.59 4.10
N GLY A 180 -6.80 9.25 4.11
CA GLY A 180 -5.95 8.40 3.28
C GLY A 180 -4.46 8.45 3.66
N LEU A 181 -3.62 8.03 2.71
CA LEU A 181 -2.16 8.05 2.81
C LEU A 181 -1.60 8.78 1.59
N LYS A 182 -0.55 9.57 1.79
CA LYS A 182 0.18 10.20 0.69
C LYS A 182 1.00 9.17 -0.07
N ASP A 183 1.45 9.54 -1.25
CA ASP A 183 2.52 8.83 -1.94
C ASP A 183 3.74 8.70 -1.02
N HIS A 184 4.41 7.57 -1.07
CA HIS A 184 5.57 7.24 -0.23
C HIS A 184 5.32 7.26 1.29
N GLU A 185 4.09 7.28 1.74
CA GLU A 185 3.75 7.16 3.16
C GLU A 185 3.58 5.69 3.55
N SER A 186 4.42 5.21 4.49
CA SER A 186 4.27 3.86 5.05
C SER A 186 3.35 3.88 6.26
N LEU A 187 2.78 2.73 6.56
CA LEU A 187 2.05 2.47 7.80
C LEU A 187 2.53 1.15 8.38
N GLU A 188 2.96 1.20 9.63
CA GLU A 188 3.35 0.02 10.41
C GLU A 188 2.53 -0.05 11.70
N MET A 189 2.04 -1.25 12.03
CA MET A 189 1.39 -1.57 13.28
C MET A 189 2.34 -2.36 14.17
N THR A 190 2.46 -1.96 15.43
CA THR A 190 3.17 -2.69 16.47
C THR A 190 2.20 -3.14 17.55
N LEU A 191 2.29 -4.39 17.97
CA LEU A 191 1.46 -4.97 19.02
C LEU A 191 2.33 -5.77 20.00
N THR A 192 2.19 -5.47 21.27
CA THR A 192 2.84 -6.23 22.35
C THR A 192 1.98 -7.43 22.71
N LEU A 193 2.56 -8.61 22.77
CA LEU A 193 1.86 -9.87 22.99
C LEU A 193 2.53 -10.65 24.13
N ASP A 194 1.78 -11.56 24.72
CA ASP A 194 2.29 -12.45 25.73
C ASP A 194 3.39 -13.36 25.18
N LYS A 195 4.26 -13.81 26.07
CA LYS A 195 5.28 -14.80 25.75
C LYS A 195 4.64 -16.03 25.10
N SER A 196 5.25 -16.48 24.00
CA SER A 196 4.77 -17.67 23.27
C SER A 196 3.35 -17.51 22.68
N TYR A 197 3.00 -16.29 22.29
CA TYR A 197 1.72 -16.04 21.61
C TYR A 197 1.66 -16.74 20.25
N PHE A 198 2.77 -16.73 19.49
CA PHE A 198 2.93 -17.44 18.21
C PHE A 198 3.63 -18.77 18.38
#